data_8b021b8b211d3ee45eb813b50849ac42
#
_entry.id   8b021b8b211d3ee45eb813b50849ac42
#
_cell.length_a   1.000
_cell.length_b   1.000
_cell.length_c   1.000
_cell.angle_alpha   90.00
_cell.angle_beta   90.00
_cell.angle_gamma   90.00
#
_symmetry.space_group_name_H-M   'P 1'
#
loop_
_entity.id
_entity.type
_entity.pdbx_description
1 polymer ?
#
loop_
_entity_poly.entity_id
_entity_poly.type
_entity_poly.pdbx_seq_one_letter_code
_entity_poly.pdbx_strand_id
1 'polypeptide(L)' 'LAEAKVLANRELDKYGVSDFYKRLINRAKTVEGVNSLKSHILAALP' A
#
# COMPACT_ATOMS: atom_id res chain seq x y z
N LEU A 1 -5.56 9.67 -6.84
CA LEU A 1 -5.65 8.92 -5.58
C LEU A 1 -6.08 7.48 -5.80
N ALA A 2 -7.15 7.26 -6.53
CA ALA A 2 -7.61 5.89 -6.80
C ALA A 2 -6.58 5.09 -7.58
N GLU A 3 -5.93 5.71 -8.54
CA GLU A 3 -4.90 5.06 -9.34
C GLU A 3 -3.68 4.70 -8.48
N ALA A 4 -3.29 5.59 -7.57
CA ALA A 4 -2.19 5.32 -6.67
C ALA A 4 -2.49 4.12 -5.77
N LYS A 5 -3.73 4.00 -5.31
CA LYS A 5 -4.14 2.85 -4.48
C LYS A 5 -4.08 1.55 -5.27
N VAL A 6 -4.52 1.56 -6.52
CA VAL A 6 -4.47 0.37 -7.38
C VAL A 6 -3.03 -0.09 -7.58
N LEU A 7 -2.14 0.84 -7.91
CA LEU A 7 -0.74 0.52 -8.13
C LEU A 7 -0.06 0.01 -6.86
N ALA A 8 -0.35 0.64 -5.73
CA ALA A 8 0.20 0.22 -4.45
C ALA A 8 -0.26 -1.20 -4.09
N ASN A 9 -1.55 -1.49 -4.27
CA ASN A 9 -2.07 -2.82 -4.00
C ASN A 9 -1.46 -3.89 -4.90
N ARG A 10 -1.25 -3.59 -6.17
CA ARG A 10 -0.60 -4.52 -7.10
C ARG A 10 0.82 -4.83 -6.65
N GLU A 11 1.56 -3.81 -6.24
CA GLU A 11 2.93 -4.00 -5.79
C GLU A 11 2.97 -4.83 -4.52
N LEU A 12 2.09 -4.55 -3.57
CA LEU A 12 2.01 -5.33 -2.34
C LEU A 12 1.62 -6.79 -2.60
N ASP A 13 0.76 -7.04 -3.59
CA ASP A 13 0.40 -8.39 -3.97
C ASP A 13 1.60 -9.20 -4.45
N LYS A 14 2.55 -8.56 -5.12
CA LYS A 14 3.76 -9.24 -5.59
C LYS A 14 4.59 -9.79 -4.44
N TYR A 15 4.51 -9.15 -3.30
CA TYR A 15 5.28 -9.54 -2.11
C TYR A 15 4.46 -10.39 -1.15
N GLY A 16 3.23 -10.72 -1.49
CA GLY A 16 2.38 -11.55 -0.65
C GLY A 16 1.95 -10.88 0.64
N VAL A 17 1.80 -9.56 0.62
CA VAL A 17 1.42 -8.79 1.80
C VAL A 17 -0.02 -9.10 2.21
N SER A 18 -0.29 -9.12 3.52
CA SER A 18 -1.60 -9.47 4.04
C SER A 18 -2.66 -8.42 3.68
N ASP A 19 -3.93 -8.84 3.69
CA ASP A 19 -5.05 -7.96 3.40
C ASP A 19 -5.15 -6.79 4.38
N PHE A 20 -4.68 -6.95 5.60
CA PHE A 20 -4.65 -5.88 6.60
C PHE A 20 -3.90 -4.66 6.05
N TYR A 21 -2.76 -4.87 5.47
CA TYR A 21 -1.96 -3.77 4.91
C TYR A 21 -2.63 -3.14 3.70
N LYS A 22 -3.28 -3.95 2.86
CA LYS A 22 -4.02 -3.42 1.72
C LYS A 22 -5.17 -2.53 2.16
N ARG A 23 -5.82 -2.88 3.26
CA ARG A 23 -6.88 -2.04 3.84
C ARG A 23 -6.34 -0.70 4.29
N LEU A 24 -5.14 -0.68 4.88
CA LEU A 24 -4.51 0.57 5.27
C LEU A 24 -4.28 1.47 4.06
N ILE A 25 -3.80 0.90 2.97
CA ILE A 25 -3.62 1.64 1.71
C ILE A 25 -4.94 2.22 1.23
N ASN A 26 -6.01 1.41 1.23
CA ASN A 26 -7.30 1.84 0.74
C ASN A 26 -7.93 2.94 1.59
N ARG A 27 -7.53 3.06 2.85
CA ARG A 27 -8.01 4.10 3.76
C ARG A 27 -7.29 5.43 3.60
N ALA A 28 -6.18 5.46 2.89
CA ALA A 28 -5.42 6.68 2.68
C ALA A 28 -6.27 7.71 1.92
N LYS A 29 -6.16 8.96 2.29
CA LYS A 29 -6.95 10.05 1.71
C LYS A 29 -6.18 10.85 0.66
N THR A 30 -4.87 10.65 0.57
CA THR A 30 -4.02 11.38 -0.36
C THR A 30 -3.03 10.42 -1.01
N VAL A 31 -2.50 10.84 -2.17
CA VAL A 31 -1.45 10.08 -2.85
C VAL A 31 -0.21 9.95 -1.98
N GLU A 32 0.14 11.04 -1.26
CA GLU A 32 1.27 11.01 -0.36
C GLU A 32 1.08 10.00 0.76
N GLY A 33 -0.14 9.89 1.28
CA GLY A 33 -0.48 8.91 2.30
C GLY A 33 -0.32 7.49 1.78
N VAL A 34 -0.78 7.22 0.55
CA VAL A 34 -0.61 5.92 -0.09
C VAL A 34 0.87 5.57 -0.20
N ASN A 35 1.67 6.51 -0.68
CA ASN A 35 3.11 6.28 -0.87
C ASN A 35 3.83 6.06 0.45
N SER A 36 3.48 6.82 1.48
CA SER A 36 4.08 6.67 2.80
C SER A 36 3.77 5.30 3.39
N LEU A 37 2.51 4.89 3.33
CA LEU A 37 2.10 3.58 3.84
C LEU A 37 2.79 2.45 3.09
N LYS A 38 2.84 2.55 1.76
CA LYS A 38 3.52 1.55 0.94
C LYS A 38 4.99 1.42 1.34
N SER A 39 5.67 2.53 1.51
CA SER A 39 7.07 2.53 1.92
C SER A 39 7.28 1.88 3.28
N HIS A 40 6.42 2.19 4.24
CA HIS A 40 6.48 1.58 5.57
C HIS A 40 6.28 0.07 5.51
N ILE A 41 5.30 -0.37 4.73
CA ILE A 41 4.99 -1.79 4.61
C ILE A 41 6.15 -2.53 3.96
N LEU A 42 6.71 -2.00 2.88
CA LEU A 42 7.82 -2.64 2.18
C LEU A 42 9.07 -2.68 3.03
N ALA A 43 9.31 -1.64 3.84
CA ALA A 43 10.45 -1.61 4.75
C ALA A 43 10.33 -2.64 5.87
N ALA A 44 9.11 -3.04 6.23
CA ALA A 44 8.87 -4.02 7.28
C ALA A 44 8.92 -5.46 6.78
N LEU A 45 8.96 -5.68 5.48
CA LEU A 45 9.04 -7.03 4.93
C LEU A 45 10.42 -7.64 5.18
N PRO A 46 10.46 -8.97 5.41
CA PRO A 46 11.73 -9.67 5.61
C PRO A 46 12.56 -9.74 4.33
#